data_ab4edcc62979b4078d02064d453ab41d
#
_entry.id   ab4edcc62979b4078d02064d453ab41d
#
_cell.length_a   1.000
_cell.length_b   1.000
_cell.length_c   1.000
_cell.angle_alpha   90.00
_cell.angle_beta   90.00
_cell.angle_gamma   90.00
#
_symmetry.space_group_name_H-M   'P 1'
#
loop_
_entity.id
_entity.type
_entity.pdbx_description
1 polymer ?
#
loop_
_entity_poly.entity_id
_entity_poly.type
_entity_poly.pdbx_seq_one_letter_code
_entity_poly.pdbx_strand_id
1 'polypeptide(L)'
;IIQCSYGYPAGSVTSDAAYSSGASAEKQAIDYFIAKQNCAAVSGGLAIFAAGNDMTGMSSYPGAYRDYISVTAMSCDYTPAYYTNYGPGCNIAAPGGDAYQSYLENINTGASEVLSTVNGGKYGYMQGTSMACPHVSGVAALGLSYALQLGKTFTQNEFTTLLLTSVNDINQYCTGTKQYFTDKGSLATLDLS
;
A
#
# COMPACT_ATOMS: atom_id res chain seq x y z
N ILE A 1 3.25 -6.88 13.24
CA ILE A 1 2.95 -5.99 12.10
C ILE A 1 2.21 -4.77 12.62
N ILE A 2 2.63 -3.58 12.20
CA ILE A 2 1.79 -2.37 12.26
C ILE A 2 1.35 -2.00 10.85
N GLN A 3 0.06 -1.70 10.71
CA GLN A 3 -0.56 -1.31 9.45
C GLN A 3 -0.97 0.16 9.56
N CYS A 4 -0.47 1.00 8.65
CA CYS A 4 -0.59 2.44 8.71
C CYS A 4 -1.16 2.99 7.38
N SER A 5 -2.48 3.20 7.34
CA SER A 5 -3.16 3.81 6.19
C SER A 5 -3.11 5.34 6.25
N TYR A 6 -1.93 5.90 6.48
CA TYR A 6 -1.69 7.34 6.52
C TYR A 6 -0.29 7.70 5.99
N GLY A 7 -0.08 8.96 5.72
CA GLY A 7 1.21 9.53 5.33
C GLY A 7 1.14 11.05 5.25
N TYR A 8 2.30 11.66 5.08
CA TYR A 8 2.40 13.09 4.79
C TYR A 8 2.04 13.34 3.32
N PRO A 9 1.51 14.51 2.96
CA PRO A 9 1.28 14.84 1.56
C PRO A 9 2.56 14.65 0.74
N ALA A 10 2.43 14.11 -0.46
CA ALA A 10 3.58 13.85 -1.34
C ALA A 10 4.37 15.15 -1.59
N GLY A 11 5.69 15.05 -1.53
CA GLY A 11 6.59 16.19 -1.69
C GLY A 11 6.79 17.06 -0.44
N SER A 12 6.01 16.88 0.64
CA SER A 12 6.24 17.62 1.90
C SER A 12 7.45 17.11 2.67
N VAL A 13 7.75 15.82 2.54
CA VAL A 13 8.97 15.16 3.04
C VAL A 13 9.58 14.41 1.87
N THR A 14 10.82 14.71 1.51
CA THR A 14 11.44 14.25 0.26
C THR A 14 12.71 13.39 0.45
N SER A 15 13.09 13.11 1.69
CA SER A 15 14.24 12.27 1.98
C SER A 15 14.16 11.62 3.36
N ASP A 16 14.85 10.50 3.52
CA ASP A 16 15.01 9.81 4.81
C ASP A 16 15.60 10.73 5.90
N ALA A 17 16.51 11.63 5.52
CA ALA A 17 17.10 12.58 6.44
C ALA A 17 16.08 13.62 6.92
N ALA A 18 15.26 14.15 6.00
CA ALA A 18 14.19 15.09 6.33
C ALA A 18 13.13 14.43 7.22
N TYR A 19 12.74 13.20 6.92
CA TYR A 19 11.81 12.44 7.75
C TYR A 19 12.38 12.20 9.15
N SER A 20 13.62 11.72 9.23
CA SER A 20 14.28 11.39 10.51
C SER A 20 14.45 12.60 11.42
N SER A 21 14.65 13.78 10.86
CA SER A 21 14.79 15.02 11.64
C SER A 21 13.46 15.68 11.95
N GLY A 22 12.54 15.74 10.98
CA GLY A 22 11.26 16.44 11.12
C GLY A 22 10.21 15.65 11.90
N ALA A 23 10.23 14.32 11.81
CA ALA A 23 9.28 13.42 12.46
C ALA A 23 9.98 12.45 13.44
N SER A 24 10.98 12.93 14.17
CA SER A 24 11.86 12.09 15.00
C SER A 24 11.12 11.24 16.03
N ALA A 25 10.07 11.74 16.66
CA ALA A 25 9.30 11.01 17.66
C ALA A 25 8.51 9.85 17.03
N GLU A 26 7.87 10.09 15.88
CA GLU A 26 7.17 9.05 15.13
C GLU A 26 8.15 7.96 14.67
N LYS A 27 9.26 8.37 14.05
CA LYS A 27 10.30 7.45 13.60
C LYS A 27 10.85 6.61 14.75
N GLN A 28 11.17 7.21 15.87
CA GLN A 28 11.66 6.48 17.05
C GLN A 28 10.65 5.46 17.56
N ALA A 29 9.36 5.77 17.56
CA ALA A 29 8.31 4.85 17.96
C ALA A 29 8.21 3.65 17.02
N ILE A 30 8.29 3.89 15.70
CA ILE A 30 8.26 2.83 14.69
C ILE A 30 9.54 1.98 14.76
N ASP A 31 10.70 2.60 14.88
CA ASP A 31 11.99 1.90 15.02
C ASP A 31 12.01 1.02 16.29
N TYR A 32 11.44 1.54 17.39
CA TYR A 32 11.29 0.76 18.61
C TYR A 32 10.41 -0.47 18.39
N PHE A 33 9.29 -0.32 17.67
CA PHE A 33 8.44 -1.46 17.32
C PHE A 33 9.19 -2.47 16.43
N ILE A 34 9.89 -1.99 15.39
CA ILE A 34 10.65 -2.84 14.47
C ILE A 34 11.74 -3.63 15.22
N ALA A 35 12.41 -2.99 16.17
CA ALA A 35 13.46 -3.63 16.96
C ALA A 35 12.94 -4.68 17.96
N LYS A 36 11.63 -4.76 18.21
CA LYS A 36 11.06 -5.73 19.16
C LYS A 36 10.81 -7.08 18.50
N GLN A 37 11.22 -8.12 19.21
CA GLN A 37 10.90 -9.49 18.84
C GLN A 37 9.59 -9.91 19.50
N ASN A 38 8.49 -9.73 18.79
CA ASN A 38 7.14 -10.00 19.30
C ASN A 38 6.48 -11.24 18.68
N CYS A 39 7.16 -11.92 17.75
CA CYS A 39 6.63 -13.09 17.06
C CYS A 39 7.72 -14.15 16.92
N ALA A 40 7.38 -15.41 17.22
CA ALA A 40 8.32 -16.51 17.10
C ALA A 40 8.69 -16.83 15.64
N ALA A 41 7.88 -16.39 14.66
CA ALA A 41 8.15 -16.62 13.24
C ALA A 41 9.07 -15.56 12.61
N VAL A 42 9.23 -14.40 13.21
CA VAL A 42 10.07 -13.33 12.68
C VAL A 42 10.76 -12.54 13.80
N SER A 43 12.04 -12.27 13.64
CA SER A 43 12.79 -11.40 14.54
C SER A 43 12.61 -9.94 14.07
N GLY A 44 11.87 -9.16 14.86
CA GLY A 44 11.55 -7.76 14.56
C GLY A 44 10.14 -7.55 14.01
N GLY A 45 9.71 -6.30 13.98
CA GLY A 45 8.42 -5.86 13.50
C GLY A 45 8.42 -5.49 12.03
N LEU A 46 7.25 -5.53 11.39
CA LEU A 46 7.02 -5.04 10.03
C LEU A 46 6.15 -3.79 10.11
N ALA A 47 6.62 -2.69 9.52
CA ALA A 47 5.87 -1.45 9.39
C ALA A 47 5.42 -1.29 7.93
N ILE A 48 4.10 -1.27 7.69
CA ILE A 48 3.50 -1.27 6.37
C ILE A 48 2.62 -0.03 6.24
N PHE A 49 2.87 0.77 5.20
CA PHE A 49 2.26 2.07 4.99
C PHE A 49 1.56 2.17 3.63
N ALA A 50 0.54 3.01 3.57
CA ALA A 50 -0.03 3.46 2.32
C ALA A 50 0.95 4.40 1.58
N ALA A 51 1.08 4.24 0.25
CA ALA A 51 2.00 5.03 -0.56
C ALA A 51 1.54 6.47 -0.80
N GLY A 52 0.24 6.76 -0.61
CA GLY A 52 -0.39 8.05 -0.88
C GLY A 52 -1.28 8.04 -2.13
N ASN A 53 -2.13 9.06 -2.25
CA ASN A 53 -3.18 9.15 -3.27
C ASN A 53 -3.07 10.47 -4.08
N ASP A 54 -1.85 10.94 -4.32
CA ASP A 54 -1.58 12.22 -4.96
C ASP A 54 -1.26 12.09 -6.46
N MET A 55 -1.36 10.88 -7.04
CA MET A 55 -1.02 10.57 -8.43
C MET A 55 0.37 11.11 -8.80
N THR A 56 1.38 10.82 -7.97
CA THR A 56 2.72 11.37 -8.13
C THR A 56 3.80 10.31 -8.11
N GLY A 57 4.92 10.59 -8.80
CA GLY A 57 6.07 9.69 -8.99
C GLY A 57 6.95 9.54 -7.75
N MET A 58 6.35 9.45 -6.56
CA MET A 58 7.05 9.17 -5.30
C MET A 58 6.07 8.64 -4.26
N SER A 59 6.54 7.76 -3.38
CA SER A 59 5.78 7.39 -2.18
C SER A 59 5.75 8.51 -1.16
N SER A 60 4.68 8.61 -0.40
CA SER A 60 4.60 9.48 0.77
C SER A 60 5.39 8.89 1.95
N TYR A 61 6.01 9.77 2.74
CA TYR A 61 6.55 9.39 4.06
C TYR A 61 5.40 9.25 5.07
N PRO A 62 5.50 8.35 6.03
CA PRO A 62 6.63 7.47 6.40
C PRO A 62 6.90 6.31 5.43
N GLY A 63 5.93 5.89 4.59
CA GLY A 63 6.03 4.70 3.74
C GLY A 63 7.27 4.65 2.84
N ALA A 64 7.72 5.81 2.35
CA ALA A 64 8.92 5.94 1.54
C ALA A 64 10.24 5.68 2.28
N TYR A 65 10.22 5.61 3.63
CA TYR A 65 11.43 5.36 4.41
C TYR A 65 11.95 3.94 4.13
N ARG A 66 13.26 3.83 3.91
CA ARG A 66 13.93 2.61 3.41
C ARG A 66 13.66 1.31 4.18
N ASP A 67 13.35 1.41 5.47
CA ASP A 67 13.15 0.24 6.36
C ASP A 67 11.65 -0.11 6.51
N TYR A 68 10.76 0.59 5.81
CA TYR A 68 9.32 0.37 5.84
C TYR A 68 8.82 -0.16 4.50
N ILE A 69 7.61 -0.69 4.48
CA ILE A 69 6.96 -1.20 3.27
C ILE A 69 5.88 -0.21 2.85
N SER A 70 6.01 0.29 1.63
CA SER A 70 5.04 1.21 1.02
C SER A 70 4.19 0.47 -0.01
N VAL A 71 2.86 0.61 0.12
CA VAL A 71 1.88 -0.11 -0.69
C VAL A 71 1.13 0.84 -1.61
N THR A 72 1.24 0.60 -2.92
CA THR A 72 0.46 1.28 -3.96
C THR A 72 -0.87 0.60 -4.18
N ALA A 73 -1.80 1.30 -4.82
CA ALA A 73 -3.12 0.78 -5.12
C ALA A 73 -3.24 0.33 -6.58
N MET A 74 -3.81 -0.85 -6.78
CA MET A 74 -4.27 -1.30 -8.10
C MET A 74 -5.78 -1.46 -8.13
N SER A 75 -6.36 -1.32 -9.33
CA SER A 75 -7.76 -1.56 -9.61
C SER A 75 -8.04 -3.03 -9.92
N CYS A 76 -9.31 -3.37 -10.14
CA CYS A 76 -9.74 -4.75 -10.40
C CYS A 76 -9.28 -5.31 -11.76
N ASP A 77 -8.86 -4.46 -12.68
CA ASP A 77 -8.29 -4.83 -13.99
C ASP A 77 -6.76 -5.00 -13.96
N TYR A 78 -6.16 -5.03 -12.77
CA TYR A 78 -4.70 -5.13 -12.53
C TYR A 78 -3.88 -3.93 -13.01
N THR A 79 -4.53 -2.83 -13.38
CA THR A 79 -3.83 -1.58 -13.68
C THR A 79 -3.65 -0.74 -12.41
N PRO A 80 -2.67 0.19 -12.37
CA PRO A 80 -2.59 1.15 -11.27
C PRO A 80 -3.91 1.92 -11.10
N ALA A 81 -4.34 2.09 -9.86
CA ALA A 81 -5.46 2.99 -9.57
C ALA A 81 -5.06 4.42 -9.93
N TYR A 82 -5.99 5.20 -10.52
CA TYR A 82 -5.64 6.50 -11.08
C TYR A 82 -5.00 7.47 -10.08
N TYR A 83 -5.37 7.37 -8.82
CA TYR A 83 -4.91 8.23 -7.74
C TYR A 83 -3.60 7.78 -7.11
N THR A 84 -3.13 6.55 -7.36
CA THR A 84 -2.03 5.98 -6.59
C THR A 84 -0.72 6.73 -6.80
N ASN A 85 0.05 6.89 -5.73
CA ASN A 85 1.46 7.24 -5.87
C ASN A 85 2.24 6.03 -6.40
N TYR A 86 3.33 6.28 -7.12
CA TYR A 86 4.14 5.26 -7.81
C TYR A 86 5.64 5.63 -7.79
N GLY A 87 6.50 4.79 -8.35
CA GLY A 87 7.92 5.07 -8.50
C GLY A 87 8.74 4.92 -7.21
N PRO A 88 9.78 5.73 -7.01
CA PRO A 88 10.71 5.55 -5.90
C PRO A 88 10.04 5.55 -4.52
N GLY A 89 10.47 4.61 -3.67
CA GLY A 89 9.91 4.42 -2.33
C GLY A 89 8.63 3.59 -2.29
N CYS A 90 8.05 3.21 -3.42
CA CYS A 90 6.96 2.24 -3.49
C CYS A 90 7.54 0.81 -3.61
N ASN A 91 6.98 -0.16 -2.88
CA ASN A 91 7.55 -1.50 -2.78
C ASN A 91 6.66 -2.59 -3.40
N ILE A 92 5.34 -2.48 -3.25
CA ILE A 92 4.39 -3.51 -3.64
C ILE A 92 3.03 -2.90 -3.97
N ALA A 93 2.32 -3.47 -4.94
CA ALA A 93 0.95 -3.12 -5.27
C ALA A 93 -0.04 -4.11 -4.64
N ALA A 94 -1.20 -3.61 -4.23
CA ALA A 94 -2.30 -4.44 -3.75
C ALA A 94 -3.67 -3.83 -4.13
N PRO A 95 -4.76 -4.60 -4.05
CA PRO A 95 -6.09 -4.09 -4.36
C PRO A 95 -6.46 -2.87 -3.51
N GLY A 96 -6.55 -1.72 -4.13
CA GLY A 96 -6.95 -0.46 -3.49
C GLY A 96 -8.29 0.06 -4.00
N GLY A 97 -8.78 -0.55 -5.07
CA GLY A 97 -9.99 -0.13 -5.76
C GLY A 97 -9.78 1.09 -6.67
N ASP A 98 -10.68 1.26 -7.60
CA ASP A 98 -10.72 2.41 -8.51
C ASP A 98 -12.18 2.63 -8.95
N ALA A 99 -12.84 3.60 -8.32
CA ALA A 99 -14.26 3.89 -8.54
C ALA A 99 -14.56 4.27 -10.01
N TYR A 100 -13.55 4.76 -10.72
CA TYR A 100 -13.70 5.11 -12.12
C TYR A 100 -14.02 3.90 -13.01
N GLN A 101 -13.46 2.72 -12.70
CA GLN A 101 -13.76 1.50 -13.44
C GLN A 101 -15.26 1.17 -13.38
N SER A 102 -15.87 1.28 -12.19
CA SER A 102 -17.33 1.10 -12.04
C SER A 102 -18.13 2.08 -12.89
N TYR A 103 -17.65 3.32 -13.02
CA TYR A 103 -18.30 4.34 -13.82
C TYR A 103 -18.21 4.03 -15.32
N LEU A 104 -17.05 3.61 -15.83
CA LEU A 104 -16.87 3.23 -17.23
C LEU A 104 -17.75 2.04 -17.64
N GLU A 105 -17.85 1.06 -16.77
CA GLU A 105 -18.63 -0.16 -17.01
C GLU A 105 -20.12 0.02 -16.74
N ASN A 106 -20.53 1.23 -16.34
CA ASN A 106 -21.90 1.53 -15.92
C ASN A 106 -22.40 0.59 -14.79
N ILE A 107 -21.48 0.13 -13.95
CA ILE A 107 -21.76 -0.75 -12.82
C ILE A 107 -21.92 0.14 -11.57
N ASN A 108 -23.15 0.47 -11.26
CA ASN A 108 -23.48 1.36 -10.14
C ASN A 108 -23.45 0.64 -8.78
N THR A 109 -22.44 -0.19 -8.51
CA THR A 109 -22.41 -1.11 -7.36
C THR A 109 -21.22 -0.98 -6.44
N GLY A 110 -20.26 -0.08 -6.68
CA GLY A 110 -18.98 -0.07 -5.95
C GLY A 110 -18.09 -1.29 -6.24
N ALA A 111 -18.42 -2.09 -7.26
CA ALA A 111 -17.78 -3.38 -7.55
C ALA A 111 -16.29 -3.28 -7.88
N SER A 112 -15.80 -2.10 -8.30
CA SER A 112 -14.38 -1.83 -8.52
C SER A 112 -13.66 -1.22 -7.30
N GLU A 113 -14.38 -1.03 -6.20
CA GLU A 113 -13.83 -0.56 -4.93
C GLU A 113 -13.66 -1.72 -3.94
N VAL A 114 -13.01 -1.46 -2.82
CA VAL A 114 -12.80 -2.45 -1.76
C VAL A 114 -13.96 -2.44 -0.78
N LEU A 115 -14.67 -3.57 -0.66
CA LEU A 115 -15.71 -3.78 0.35
C LEU A 115 -15.09 -4.08 1.71
N SER A 116 -15.51 -3.37 2.74
CA SER A 116 -15.11 -3.65 4.11
C SER A 116 -16.16 -3.20 5.12
N THR A 117 -15.91 -3.50 6.39
CA THR A 117 -16.72 -3.01 7.50
C THR A 117 -16.51 -1.50 7.69
N VAL A 118 -17.61 -0.81 7.97
CA VAL A 118 -17.58 0.63 8.29
C VAL A 118 -18.29 0.90 9.61
N ASN A 119 -18.16 2.12 10.11
CA ASN A 119 -18.77 2.53 11.37
C ASN A 119 -20.31 2.24 11.40
N GLY A 120 -20.81 1.90 12.57
CA GLY A 120 -22.23 1.61 12.79
C GLY A 120 -22.64 0.18 12.44
N GLY A 121 -21.71 -0.78 12.39
CA GLY A 121 -21.98 -2.20 12.11
C GLY A 121 -22.44 -2.46 10.69
N LYS A 122 -21.99 -1.66 9.75
CA LYS A 122 -22.35 -1.73 8.32
C LYS A 122 -21.17 -2.18 7.46
N TYR A 123 -21.45 -2.39 6.18
CA TYR A 123 -20.46 -2.58 5.13
C TYR A 123 -20.50 -1.38 4.18
N GLY A 124 -19.34 -1.05 3.60
CA GLY A 124 -19.21 0.03 2.62
C GLY A 124 -18.05 -0.21 1.68
N TYR A 125 -18.10 0.44 0.54
CA TYR A 125 -17.07 0.42 -0.47
C TYR A 125 -16.21 1.66 -0.34
N MET A 126 -14.89 1.49 -0.47
CA MET A 126 -13.90 2.58 -0.46
C MET A 126 -12.78 2.27 -1.43
N GLN A 127 -12.10 3.32 -1.88
CA GLN A 127 -10.86 3.24 -2.66
C GLN A 127 -9.73 4.00 -1.98
N GLY A 128 -8.49 3.61 -2.25
CA GLY A 128 -7.30 4.29 -1.74
C GLY A 128 -6.13 3.34 -1.50
N THR A 129 -4.92 3.87 -1.45
CA THR A 129 -3.76 3.15 -0.93
C THR A 129 -3.98 2.74 0.54
N SER A 130 -4.88 3.44 1.24
CA SER A 130 -5.37 3.08 2.58
C SER A 130 -6.12 1.75 2.61
N MET A 131 -6.72 1.31 1.50
CA MET A 131 -7.38 0.00 1.35
C MET A 131 -6.39 -1.06 0.84
N ALA A 132 -5.40 -0.67 0.04
CA ALA A 132 -4.35 -1.57 -0.43
C ALA A 132 -3.41 -2.01 0.71
N CYS A 133 -3.02 -1.10 1.57
CA CYS A 133 -2.11 -1.34 2.69
C CYS A 133 -2.55 -2.50 3.63
N PRO A 134 -3.80 -2.58 4.09
CA PRO A 134 -4.25 -3.69 4.92
C PRO A 134 -4.29 -5.04 4.20
N HIS A 135 -4.42 -5.09 2.87
CA HIS A 135 -4.29 -6.35 2.12
C HIS A 135 -2.89 -6.94 2.29
N VAL A 136 -1.84 -6.12 2.09
CA VAL A 136 -0.45 -6.57 2.29
C VAL A 136 -0.21 -6.97 3.74
N SER A 137 -0.72 -6.21 4.69
CA SER A 137 -0.60 -6.52 6.12
C SER A 137 -1.28 -7.84 6.48
N GLY A 138 -2.45 -8.11 5.90
CA GLY A 138 -3.17 -9.36 6.08
C GLY A 138 -2.43 -10.56 5.48
N VAL A 139 -1.90 -10.43 4.27
CA VAL A 139 -1.06 -11.46 3.62
C VAL A 139 0.19 -11.73 4.44
N ALA A 140 0.88 -10.70 4.91
CA ALA A 140 2.04 -10.85 5.78
C ALA A 140 1.70 -11.58 7.09
N ALA A 141 0.54 -11.25 7.71
CA ALA A 141 0.09 -11.93 8.92
C ALA A 141 -0.23 -13.42 8.69
N LEU A 142 -0.88 -13.73 7.57
CA LEU A 142 -1.14 -15.12 7.16
C LEU A 142 0.17 -15.88 6.91
N GLY A 143 1.13 -15.26 6.22
CA GLY A 143 2.46 -15.85 5.97
C GLY A 143 3.21 -16.15 7.26
N LEU A 144 3.21 -15.24 8.23
CA LEU A 144 3.83 -15.47 9.55
C LEU A 144 3.10 -16.55 10.36
N SER A 145 1.77 -16.59 10.29
CA SER A 145 0.98 -17.64 10.93
C SER A 145 1.32 -19.02 10.34
N TYR A 146 1.44 -19.11 9.04
CA TYR A 146 1.81 -20.35 8.35
C TYR A 146 3.26 -20.76 8.65
N ALA A 147 4.19 -19.80 8.72
CA ALA A 147 5.56 -20.05 9.14
C ALA A 147 5.64 -20.68 10.54
N LEU A 148 4.84 -20.16 11.48
CA LEU A 148 4.75 -20.74 12.83
C LEU A 148 4.29 -22.20 12.80
N GLN A 149 3.28 -22.53 11.99
CA GLN A 149 2.78 -23.91 11.86
C GLN A 149 3.86 -24.85 11.29
N LEU A 150 4.73 -24.34 10.42
CA LEU A 150 5.83 -25.10 9.83
C LEU A 150 7.11 -25.09 10.69
N GLY A 151 7.12 -24.44 11.85
CA GLY A 151 8.29 -24.26 12.67
C GLY A 151 9.41 -23.45 12.00
N LYS A 152 9.05 -22.56 11.05
CA LYS A 152 10.00 -21.70 10.35
C LYS A 152 10.13 -20.35 11.04
N THR A 153 11.36 -19.84 11.03
CA THR A 153 11.68 -18.51 11.56
C THR A 153 12.45 -17.72 10.52
N PHE A 154 12.24 -16.43 10.50
CA PHE A 154 12.87 -15.48 9.58
C PHE A 154 13.44 -14.30 10.34
N THR A 155 14.48 -13.70 9.83
CA THR A 155 14.79 -12.30 10.12
C THR A 155 13.75 -11.39 9.46
N GLN A 156 13.62 -10.16 9.93
CA GLN A 156 12.75 -9.17 9.31
C GLN A 156 13.05 -9.00 7.80
N ASN A 157 14.34 -8.91 7.45
CA ASN A 157 14.76 -8.74 6.04
C ASN A 157 14.42 -9.95 5.17
N GLU A 158 14.62 -11.17 5.68
CA GLU A 158 14.26 -12.38 4.94
C GLU A 158 12.76 -12.45 4.68
N PHE A 159 11.95 -12.15 5.70
CA PHE A 159 10.50 -12.17 5.54
C PHE A 159 10.01 -11.05 4.63
N THR A 160 10.55 -9.84 4.75
CA THR A 160 10.25 -8.71 3.85
C THR A 160 10.61 -9.06 2.41
N THR A 161 11.81 -9.63 2.18
CA THR A 161 12.22 -10.07 0.85
C THR A 161 11.27 -11.13 0.29
N LEU A 162 10.91 -12.14 1.10
CA LEU A 162 9.96 -13.17 0.70
C LEU A 162 8.61 -12.56 0.32
N LEU A 163 8.07 -11.64 1.14
CA LEU A 163 6.81 -10.97 0.88
C LEU A 163 6.84 -10.18 -0.45
N LEU A 164 7.92 -9.41 -0.69
CA LEU A 164 8.04 -8.56 -1.87
C LEU A 164 8.38 -9.34 -3.15
N THR A 165 8.90 -10.56 -3.04
CA THR A 165 9.24 -11.41 -4.21
C THR A 165 8.21 -12.51 -4.50
N SER A 166 7.29 -12.78 -3.56
CA SER A 166 6.21 -13.77 -3.75
C SER A 166 4.94 -13.13 -4.31
N VAL A 167 5.11 -12.33 -5.37
CA VAL A 167 4.03 -11.57 -6.00
C VAL A 167 3.78 -12.06 -7.42
N ASN A 168 2.59 -11.81 -7.95
CA ASN A 168 2.31 -12.00 -9.37
C ASN A 168 2.83 -10.80 -10.16
N ASP A 169 3.46 -11.07 -11.31
CA ASP A 169 3.85 -10.02 -12.25
C ASP A 169 2.62 -9.49 -12.97
N ILE A 170 2.32 -8.21 -12.75
CA ILE A 170 1.21 -7.49 -13.38
C ILE A 170 1.67 -6.54 -14.49
N ASN A 171 2.95 -6.49 -14.83
CA ASN A 171 3.49 -5.57 -15.85
C ASN A 171 2.81 -5.73 -17.21
N GLN A 172 2.34 -6.94 -17.55
CA GLN A 172 1.59 -7.18 -18.78
C GLN A 172 0.30 -6.35 -18.90
N TYR A 173 -0.25 -5.88 -17.77
CA TYR A 173 -1.45 -5.02 -17.74
C TYR A 173 -1.09 -3.54 -17.69
N CYS A 174 0.16 -3.20 -17.38
CA CYS A 174 0.64 -1.82 -17.29
C CYS A 174 1.17 -1.35 -18.65
N THR A 175 0.29 -1.31 -19.67
CA THR A 175 0.62 -0.90 -21.04
C THR A 175 -0.45 0.01 -21.62
N GLY A 176 -0.03 0.97 -22.44
CA GLY A 176 -0.96 1.90 -23.08
C GLY A 176 -1.46 2.98 -22.14
N THR A 177 -2.74 3.30 -22.22
CA THR A 177 -3.32 4.42 -21.47
C THR A 177 -4.60 4.01 -20.74
N LYS A 178 -4.84 4.64 -19.59
CA LYS A 178 -6.07 4.52 -18.79
C LYS A 178 -6.75 5.88 -18.71
N GLN A 179 -8.05 5.91 -18.90
CA GLN A 179 -8.84 7.12 -18.67
C GLN A 179 -9.33 7.20 -17.22
N TYR A 180 -9.43 8.39 -16.69
CA TYR A 180 -9.99 8.65 -15.36
C TYR A 180 -10.65 10.03 -15.29
N PHE A 181 -11.53 10.24 -14.32
CA PHE A 181 -12.08 11.56 -14.03
C PHE A 181 -11.20 12.29 -13.02
N THR A 182 -10.89 13.54 -13.31
CA THR A 182 -10.29 14.44 -12.33
C THR A 182 -11.32 14.84 -11.27
N ASP A 183 -10.87 15.37 -10.14
CA ASP A 183 -11.73 15.90 -9.08
C ASP A 183 -12.70 17.00 -9.59
N LYS A 184 -12.40 17.59 -10.75
CA LYS A 184 -13.23 18.61 -11.39
C LYS A 184 -14.25 18.03 -12.39
N GLY A 185 -14.32 16.69 -12.47
CA GLY A 185 -15.23 16.01 -13.38
C GLY A 185 -14.81 16.02 -14.86
N SER A 186 -13.57 16.39 -15.15
CA SER A 186 -13.01 16.33 -16.50
C SER A 186 -12.34 14.98 -16.75
N LEU A 187 -12.52 14.44 -17.96
CA LEU A 187 -11.84 13.22 -18.39
C LEU A 187 -10.35 13.52 -18.64
N ALA A 188 -9.48 12.70 -18.07
CA ALA A 188 -8.05 12.77 -18.27
C ALA A 188 -7.50 11.38 -18.62
N THR A 189 -6.25 11.32 -19.06
CA THR A 189 -5.58 10.09 -19.49
C THR A 189 -4.32 9.88 -18.68
N LEU A 190 -4.15 8.70 -18.11
CA LEU A 190 -2.94 8.24 -17.43
C LEU A 190 -2.17 7.34 -18.39
N ASP A 191 -0.89 7.61 -18.58
CA ASP A 191 0.05 6.71 -19.27
C ASP A 191 0.46 5.60 -18.30
N LEU A 192 0.36 4.35 -18.73
CA LEU A 192 0.68 3.16 -17.94
C LEU A 192 2.06 2.58 -18.30
N SER A 193 2.75 3.12 -19.31
CA SER A 193 4.05 2.64 -19.78
C SER A 193 5.25 3.22 -19.02
#